data_025c9bcacedac629d6fd659eba37f109
#
_entry.id   025c9bcacedac629d6fd659eba37f109
#
_cell.length_a   1.000
_cell.length_b   1.000
_cell.length_c   1.000
_cell.angle_alpha   90.00
_cell.angle_beta   90.00
_cell.angle_gamma   90.00
#
_symmetry.space_group_name_H-M   'P 1'
#
loop_
_entity.id
_entity.type
_entity.pdbx_description
1 polymer ?
#
loop_
_entity_poly.entity_id
_entity_poly.type
_entity_poly.pdbx_seq_one_letter_code
_entity_poly.pdbx_strand_id
1 'polypeptide(L)'
;MTAPTRPRVLIVFGGRSSEHEISCATAAGILTAIDRTKWDVIPLGITRDGQWVRVADDPSAWAFKDGKGQTVTADSTRVALTPGEGNLVELTYDGDPSDKDSRVVGVEDLGHVDIVFPLLHGPYGEDGTIQGLFEMADVRYVGCGVTSSAISMDKHLTKTVLAAAGIDVGRWVCITARQWESDPASCMDRIERLGFPVFVKPCRAGSSVGISRVTCREDLPVAIKEAANHDPRIIVEASVIGREVECGVLGSRPDWQSGTSPLGEIVVPEGEFYDYEHKYVDDVVGLSCPADVTPEYADRIRETAWRAFDALECEGLARVDFFLNEATDTVIINEVNTLPGFTPISMYPQMWAAAGVSYPDLLSELLTEASQRPLGLR
;
A
#
# COMPACT_ATOMS: atom_id res chain seq x y z
N MET A 1 34.77 12.49 -22.23
CA MET A 1 33.63 12.69 -21.31
C MET A 1 32.85 11.41 -21.36
N THR A 2 32.86 10.61 -20.31
CA THR A 2 31.93 9.48 -20.15
C THR A 2 30.53 10.06 -20.11
N ALA A 3 29.58 9.48 -20.85
CA ALA A 3 28.18 9.85 -20.72
C ALA A 3 27.77 9.76 -19.23
N PRO A 4 26.95 10.69 -18.74
CA PRO A 4 26.47 10.58 -17.35
C PRO A 4 25.80 9.20 -17.20
N THR A 5 26.25 8.45 -16.20
CA THR A 5 25.65 7.17 -15.88
C THR A 5 24.21 7.43 -15.41
N ARG A 6 23.23 6.73 -16.03
CA ARG A 6 21.83 6.81 -15.61
C ARG A 6 21.72 6.28 -14.18
N PRO A 7 20.91 6.91 -13.32
CA PRO A 7 20.62 6.36 -11.99
C PRO A 7 20.05 4.95 -12.10
N ARG A 8 20.51 4.07 -11.24
CA ARG A 8 20.09 2.67 -11.22
C ARG A 8 18.90 2.48 -10.29
N VAL A 9 17.80 2.02 -10.85
CA VAL A 9 16.52 1.80 -10.17
C VAL A 9 16.28 0.31 -9.96
N LEU A 10 16.14 -0.10 -8.70
CA LEU A 10 15.74 -1.44 -8.31
C LEU A 10 14.22 -1.52 -8.20
N ILE A 11 13.57 -2.28 -9.07
CA ILE A 11 12.12 -2.56 -9.01
C ILE A 11 11.91 -3.82 -8.18
N VAL A 12 11.34 -3.67 -6.98
CA VAL A 12 11.13 -4.77 -6.02
C VAL A 12 9.66 -5.17 -6.00
N PHE A 13 9.34 -6.44 -6.23
CA PHE A 13 7.97 -6.92 -6.32
C PHE A 13 7.78 -8.36 -5.84
N GLY A 14 6.52 -8.81 -5.77
CA GLY A 14 6.12 -10.09 -5.19
C GLY A 14 5.82 -9.96 -3.69
N GLY A 15 6.62 -10.59 -2.84
CA GLY A 15 6.53 -10.45 -1.39
C GLY A 15 5.64 -11.49 -0.71
N ARG A 16 5.52 -11.33 0.62
CA ARG A 16 4.91 -12.34 1.51
C ARG A 16 3.40 -12.17 1.70
N SER A 17 2.84 -11.06 1.22
CA SER A 17 1.42 -10.76 1.40
C SER A 17 0.51 -11.58 0.49
N SER A 18 -0.80 -11.53 0.75
CA SER A 18 -1.83 -12.12 -0.11
C SER A 18 -1.91 -11.45 -1.49
N GLU A 19 -1.33 -10.25 -1.64
CA GLU A 19 -1.35 -9.45 -2.87
C GLU A 19 -0.11 -9.68 -3.77
N HIS A 20 0.60 -10.79 -3.57
CA HIS A 20 1.81 -11.15 -4.31
C HIS A 20 1.64 -11.08 -5.83
N GLU A 21 0.56 -11.65 -6.37
CA GLU A 21 0.28 -11.68 -7.80
C GLU A 21 -0.03 -10.28 -8.35
N ILE A 22 -0.70 -9.45 -7.57
CA ILE A 22 -0.98 -8.04 -7.93
C ILE A 22 0.32 -7.26 -8.01
N SER A 23 1.23 -7.49 -7.07
CA SER A 23 2.57 -6.91 -7.06
C SER A 23 3.36 -7.29 -8.32
N CYS A 24 3.30 -8.56 -8.73
CA CYS A 24 3.93 -9.02 -9.98
C CYS A 24 3.31 -8.33 -11.22
N ALA A 25 1.99 -8.23 -11.28
CA ALA A 25 1.31 -7.55 -12.38
C ALA A 25 1.62 -6.04 -12.42
N THR A 26 1.75 -5.40 -11.26
CA THR A 26 2.19 -4.01 -11.14
C THR A 26 3.59 -3.85 -11.72
N ALA A 27 4.52 -4.77 -11.40
CA ALA A 27 5.87 -4.76 -11.96
C ALA A 27 5.86 -4.88 -13.49
N ALA A 28 5.00 -5.73 -14.06
CA ALA A 28 4.86 -5.83 -15.52
C ALA A 28 4.50 -4.48 -16.17
N GLY A 29 3.53 -3.77 -15.57
CA GLY A 29 3.13 -2.43 -16.03
C GLY A 29 4.27 -1.42 -15.97
N ILE A 30 4.95 -1.34 -14.83
CA ILE A 30 6.06 -0.40 -14.61
C ILE A 30 7.26 -0.72 -15.50
N LEU A 31 7.68 -1.98 -15.60
CA LEU A 31 8.80 -2.41 -16.44
C LEU A 31 8.54 -2.11 -17.93
N THR A 32 7.26 -2.11 -18.35
CA THR A 32 6.86 -1.73 -19.70
C THR A 32 6.93 -0.22 -19.93
N ALA A 33 6.53 0.58 -18.92
CA ALA A 33 6.29 2.02 -19.09
C ALA A 33 7.48 2.91 -18.66
N ILE A 34 8.40 2.40 -17.85
CA ILE A 34 9.54 3.17 -17.34
C ILE A 34 10.48 3.61 -18.46
N ASP A 35 10.88 4.88 -18.42
CA ASP A 35 11.78 5.48 -19.43
C ASP A 35 13.23 4.96 -19.29
N ARG A 36 13.57 3.95 -20.08
CA ARG A 36 14.90 3.33 -20.11
C ARG A 36 16.01 4.27 -20.62
N THR A 37 15.66 5.43 -21.17
CA THR A 37 16.66 6.42 -21.55
C THR A 37 17.14 7.25 -20.37
N LYS A 38 16.31 7.35 -19.33
CA LYS A 38 16.61 8.08 -18.09
C LYS A 38 17.08 7.17 -16.96
N TRP A 39 16.58 5.94 -16.90
CA TRP A 39 16.78 5.02 -15.77
C TRP A 39 17.41 3.71 -16.21
N ASP A 40 18.41 3.23 -15.45
CA ASP A 40 18.95 1.88 -15.54
C ASP A 40 18.19 0.98 -14.56
N VAL A 41 17.51 -0.06 -15.05
CA VAL A 41 16.52 -0.78 -14.25
C VAL A 41 16.96 -2.20 -13.97
N ILE A 42 16.86 -2.59 -12.69
CA ILE A 42 17.08 -3.96 -12.22
C ILE A 42 15.77 -4.46 -11.60
N PRO A 43 15.10 -5.46 -12.18
CA PRO A 43 13.98 -6.13 -11.54
C PRO A 43 14.47 -7.14 -10.50
N LEU A 44 13.80 -7.16 -9.33
CA LEU A 44 14.08 -8.06 -8.24
C LEU A 44 12.77 -8.62 -7.68
N GLY A 45 12.66 -9.94 -7.68
CA GLY A 45 11.50 -10.63 -7.13
C GLY A 45 11.71 -11.01 -5.66
N ILE A 46 10.63 -10.94 -4.87
CA ILE A 46 10.58 -11.52 -3.52
C ILE A 46 9.56 -12.64 -3.53
N THR A 47 9.96 -13.84 -3.15
CA THR A 47 9.08 -15.01 -3.07
C THR A 47 8.06 -14.88 -1.94
N ARG A 48 7.05 -15.77 -1.89
CA ARG A 48 6.05 -15.78 -0.81
C ARG A 48 6.61 -16.08 0.58
N ASP A 49 7.75 -16.76 0.65
CA ASP A 49 8.50 -17.01 1.90
C ASP A 49 9.55 -15.94 2.21
N GLY A 50 9.66 -14.90 1.35
CA GLY A 50 10.46 -13.71 1.61
C GLY A 50 11.89 -13.77 1.09
N GLN A 51 12.20 -14.68 0.19
CA GLN A 51 13.52 -14.79 -0.42
C GLN A 51 13.67 -13.83 -1.59
N TRP A 52 14.77 -13.10 -1.63
CA TRP A 52 15.08 -12.13 -2.68
C TRP A 52 15.84 -12.83 -3.80
N VAL A 53 15.33 -12.71 -5.02
CA VAL A 53 15.90 -13.36 -6.20
C VAL A 53 16.00 -12.41 -7.37
N ARG A 54 17.09 -12.52 -8.12
CA ARG A 54 17.23 -11.81 -9.39
C ARG A 54 16.28 -12.43 -10.40
N VAL A 55 15.59 -11.58 -11.15
CA VAL A 55 14.65 -12.02 -12.19
C VAL A 55 14.99 -11.38 -13.52
N ALA A 56 14.50 -11.99 -14.61
CA ALA A 56 14.70 -11.42 -15.94
C ALA A 56 13.92 -10.10 -16.09
N ASP A 57 14.52 -9.14 -16.82
CA ASP A 57 13.87 -7.92 -17.24
C ASP A 57 12.94 -8.22 -18.44
N ASP A 58 11.87 -8.95 -18.15
CA ASP A 58 10.83 -9.35 -19.09
C ASP A 58 9.45 -9.05 -18.51
N PRO A 59 8.84 -7.90 -18.86
CA PRO A 59 7.50 -7.55 -18.37
C PRO A 59 6.45 -8.62 -18.66
N SER A 60 6.58 -9.34 -19.79
CA SER A 60 5.61 -10.36 -20.20
C SER A 60 5.59 -11.59 -19.29
N ALA A 61 6.68 -11.82 -18.55
CA ALA A 61 6.78 -12.90 -17.57
C ALA A 61 5.89 -12.66 -16.34
N TRP A 62 5.57 -11.40 -16.02
CA TRP A 62 4.88 -10.99 -14.80
C TRP A 62 3.44 -10.56 -15.02
N ALA A 63 3.02 -10.36 -16.26
CA ALA A 63 1.64 -10.02 -16.59
C ALA A 63 0.68 -11.17 -16.26
N PHE A 64 -0.60 -10.84 -16.02
CA PHE A 64 -1.64 -11.86 -15.90
C PHE A 64 -1.69 -12.74 -17.16
N LYS A 65 -1.81 -14.06 -16.97
CA LYS A 65 -1.97 -15.04 -18.03
C LYS A 65 -3.23 -15.86 -17.77
N ASP A 66 -4.16 -15.85 -18.68
CA ASP A 66 -5.45 -16.57 -18.56
C ASP A 66 -6.17 -16.27 -17.21
N GLY A 67 -6.18 -14.99 -16.83
CA GLY A 67 -6.79 -14.52 -15.58
C GLY A 67 -6.02 -14.89 -14.31
N LYS A 68 -4.82 -15.50 -14.42
CA LYS A 68 -4.00 -15.89 -13.27
C LYS A 68 -2.78 -14.99 -13.13
N GLY A 69 -2.55 -14.51 -11.91
CA GLY A 69 -1.33 -13.79 -11.57
C GLY A 69 -0.11 -14.69 -11.55
N GLN A 70 1.05 -14.09 -11.74
CA GLN A 70 2.34 -14.79 -11.70
C GLN A 70 2.93 -14.77 -10.30
N THR A 71 3.79 -15.74 -10.01
CA THR A 71 4.43 -15.90 -8.70
C THR A 71 5.95 -15.94 -8.86
N VAL A 72 6.67 -15.22 -8.02
CA VAL A 72 8.13 -15.29 -7.94
C VAL A 72 8.54 -16.62 -7.32
N THR A 73 9.41 -17.33 -8.01
CA THR A 73 10.00 -18.60 -7.53
C THR A 73 11.49 -18.43 -7.30
N ALA A 74 12.01 -19.11 -6.30
CA ALA A 74 13.42 -19.11 -5.98
C ALA A 74 14.18 -20.26 -6.71
N ASP A 75 15.47 -20.02 -6.89
CA ASP A 75 16.44 -21.01 -7.34
C ASP A 75 17.57 -21.19 -6.30
N SER A 76 18.77 -21.58 -6.73
CA SER A 76 19.95 -21.72 -5.88
C SER A 76 20.65 -20.38 -5.57
N THR A 77 20.13 -19.25 -6.04
CA THR A 77 20.70 -17.92 -5.77
C THR A 77 19.84 -17.10 -4.83
N ARG A 78 20.44 -16.11 -4.17
CA ARG A 78 19.77 -15.11 -3.34
C ARG A 78 20.41 -13.76 -3.56
N VAL A 79 19.62 -12.72 -3.57
CA VAL A 79 20.11 -11.35 -3.62
C VAL A 79 20.02 -10.71 -2.24
N ALA A 80 21.01 -9.97 -1.88
CA ALA A 80 21.03 -9.17 -0.66
C ALA A 80 21.44 -7.73 -0.96
N LEU A 81 20.79 -6.79 -0.26
CA LEU A 81 21.16 -5.38 -0.23
C LEU A 81 22.10 -5.18 0.97
N THR A 82 23.31 -4.62 0.72
CA THR A 82 24.30 -4.46 1.78
C THR A 82 24.00 -3.24 2.64
N PRO A 83 24.06 -3.36 3.98
CA PRO A 83 23.84 -2.21 4.87
C PRO A 83 24.89 -1.11 4.66
N GLY A 84 24.43 0.15 4.64
CA GLY A 84 25.27 1.35 4.62
C GLY A 84 25.99 1.66 3.30
N GLU A 85 25.81 0.84 2.27
CA GLU A 85 26.51 1.02 0.99
C GLU A 85 25.58 0.98 -0.22
N GLY A 86 24.34 0.48 -0.06
CA GLY A 86 23.36 0.38 -1.13
C GLY A 86 23.79 -0.53 -2.28
N ASN A 87 24.72 -1.46 -2.07
CA ASN A 87 25.16 -2.39 -3.08
C ASN A 87 24.32 -3.67 -3.07
N LEU A 88 24.05 -4.21 -4.24
CA LEU A 88 23.45 -5.52 -4.41
C LEU A 88 24.52 -6.58 -4.57
N VAL A 89 24.36 -7.70 -3.88
CA VAL A 89 25.18 -8.89 -4.07
C VAL A 89 24.28 -10.09 -4.34
N GLU A 90 24.70 -10.94 -5.28
CA GLU A 90 24.06 -12.23 -5.53
C GLU A 90 24.90 -13.33 -4.91
N LEU A 91 24.25 -14.16 -4.08
CA LEU A 91 24.85 -15.26 -3.36
C LEU A 91 24.44 -16.57 -4.05
N THR A 92 25.40 -17.39 -4.46
CA THR A 92 25.16 -18.72 -5.01
C THR A 92 25.41 -19.76 -3.93
N TYR A 93 24.48 -20.71 -3.80
CA TYR A 93 24.53 -21.79 -2.80
C TYR A 93 24.85 -23.13 -3.45
N ASP A 94 25.46 -24.07 -2.71
CA ASP A 94 25.77 -25.44 -3.14
C ASP A 94 24.57 -26.39 -3.06
N GLY A 95 23.42 -25.92 -2.55
CA GLY A 95 22.17 -26.64 -2.41
C GLY A 95 20.98 -25.70 -2.33
N ASP A 96 19.90 -26.13 -1.71
CA ASP A 96 18.74 -25.27 -1.43
C ASP A 96 19.12 -24.24 -0.36
N PRO A 97 19.05 -22.92 -0.64
CA PRO A 97 19.38 -21.87 0.32
C PRO A 97 18.52 -21.88 1.59
N SER A 98 17.36 -22.54 1.59
CA SER A 98 16.53 -22.73 2.77
C SER A 98 17.02 -23.87 3.68
N ASP A 99 17.91 -24.72 3.19
CA ASP A 99 18.56 -25.75 3.99
C ASP A 99 19.70 -25.12 4.80
N LYS A 100 19.64 -25.30 6.13
CA LYS A 100 20.66 -24.80 7.07
C LYS A 100 22.07 -25.36 6.83
N ASP A 101 22.20 -26.48 6.13
CA ASP A 101 23.47 -27.10 5.78
C ASP A 101 24.03 -26.59 4.44
N SER A 102 23.23 -25.86 3.65
CA SER A 102 23.62 -25.23 2.40
C SER A 102 24.58 -24.06 2.67
N ARG A 103 25.59 -23.93 1.83
CA ARG A 103 26.66 -22.93 1.99
C ARG A 103 26.75 -22.03 0.78
N VAL A 104 27.12 -20.78 1.03
CA VAL A 104 27.47 -19.84 -0.04
C VAL A 104 28.80 -20.31 -0.66
N VAL A 105 28.79 -20.57 -1.96
CA VAL A 105 29.95 -21.01 -2.75
C VAL A 105 30.37 -19.96 -3.78
N GLY A 106 29.56 -18.93 -4.03
CA GLY A 106 29.87 -17.81 -4.91
C GLY A 106 29.20 -16.52 -4.45
N VAL A 107 29.88 -15.41 -4.73
CA VAL A 107 29.35 -14.05 -4.51
C VAL A 107 29.61 -13.24 -5.76
N GLU A 108 28.56 -12.66 -6.34
CA GLU A 108 28.64 -11.73 -7.47
C GLU A 108 28.24 -10.33 -7.00
N ASP A 109 29.08 -9.34 -7.25
CA ASP A 109 28.75 -7.94 -7.01
C ASP A 109 27.89 -7.42 -8.17
N LEU A 110 26.63 -7.11 -7.89
CA LEU A 110 25.69 -6.55 -8.86
C LEU A 110 25.75 -5.01 -8.94
N GLY A 111 26.56 -4.39 -8.06
CA GLY A 111 26.81 -2.96 -8.01
C GLY A 111 25.80 -2.16 -7.19
N HIS A 112 26.01 -0.84 -7.19
CA HIS A 112 25.24 0.11 -6.39
C HIS A 112 23.83 0.34 -6.95
N VAL A 113 22.86 0.58 -6.05
CA VAL A 113 21.49 0.98 -6.34
C VAL A 113 21.29 2.43 -5.89
N ASP A 114 20.83 3.29 -6.79
CA ASP A 114 20.56 4.69 -6.48
C ASP A 114 19.16 4.89 -5.86
N ILE A 115 18.17 4.13 -6.36
CA ILE A 115 16.76 4.26 -5.97
C ILE A 115 16.12 2.87 -5.95
N VAL A 116 15.30 2.59 -4.94
CA VAL A 116 14.40 1.43 -4.92
C VAL A 116 12.98 1.89 -5.21
N PHE A 117 12.28 1.20 -6.09
CA PHE A 117 10.83 1.33 -6.25
C PHE A 117 10.17 0.04 -5.73
N PRO A 118 9.71 0.04 -4.46
CA PRO A 118 9.00 -1.09 -3.92
C PRO A 118 7.58 -1.13 -4.48
N LEU A 119 7.14 -2.32 -4.91
CA LEU A 119 5.79 -2.57 -5.42
C LEU A 119 5.10 -3.63 -4.55
N LEU A 120 5.36 -3.56 -3.25
CA LEU A 120 4.95 -4.55 -2.27
C LEU A 120 3.71 -4.05 -1.54
N HIS A 121 2.58 -4.72 -1.70
CA HIS A 121 1.33 -4.34 -1.04
C HIS A 121 1.16 -5.08 0.30
N GLY A 122 0.49 -4.41 1.26
CA GLY A 122 0.15 -4.97 2.56
C GLY A 122 1.34 -5.19 3.50
N PRO A 123 1.27 -6.21 4.39
CA PRO A 123 2.33 -6.49 5.35
C PRO A 123 3.69 -6.73 4.70
N TYR A 124 4.75 -6.24 5.34
CA TYR A 124 6.15 -6.20 4.88
C TYR A 124 6.41 -5.25 3.70
N GLY A 125 5.38 -4.67 3.09
CA GLY A 125 5.51 -3.69 2.01
C GLY A 125 5.12 -2.28 2.43
N GLU A 126 3.99 -2.13 3.14
CA GLU A 126 3.39 -0.84 3.52
C GLU A 126 3.45 -0.58 5.03
N ASP A 127 4.16 -1.38 5.81
CA ASP A 127 4.18 -1.33 7.28
C ASP A 127 5.46 -0.77 7.89
N GLY A 128 6.34 -0.18 7.07
CA GLY A 128 7.63 0.36 7.50
C GLY A 128 8.77 -0.67 7.55
N THR A 129 8.48 -1.97 7.40
CA THR A 129 9.49 -3.04 7.51
C THR A 129 10.51 -2.96 6.37
N ILE A 130 10.06 -2.91 5.13
CA ILE A 130 10.96 -2.82 3.96
C ILE A 130 11.63 -1.45 3.88
N GLN A 131 10.92 -0.38 4.26
CA GLN A 131 11.46 0.97 4.31
C GLN A 131 12.62 1.04 5.31
N GLY A 132 12.49 0.41 6.49
CA GLY A 132 13.59 0.30 7.46
C GLY A 132 14.82 -0.42 6.92
N LEU A 133 14.64 -1.43 6.06
CA LEU A 133 15.74 -2.07 5.37
C LEU A 133 16.47 -1.10 4.42
N PHE A 134 15.71 -0.29 3.66
CA PHE A 134 16.29 0.69 2.74
C PHE A 134 17.01 1.81 3.47
N GLU A 135 16.46 2.29 4.60
CA GLU A 135 17.15 3.26 5.47
C GLU A 135 18.48 2.71 6.00
N MET A 136 18.51 1.45 6.47
CA MET A 136 19.73 0.82 6.96
C MET A 136 20.75 0.54 5.85
N ALA A 137 20.30 0.47 4.61
CA ALA A 137 21.16 0.29 3.43
C ALA A 137 21.65 1.61 2.83
N ASP A 138 21.23 2.77 3.36
CA ASP A 138 21.49 4.10 2.80
C ASP A 138 21.05 4.24 1.33
N VAL A 139 19.88 3.68 0.97
CA VAL A 139 19.33 3.75 -0.38
C VAL A 139 18.04 4.56 -0.38
N ARG A 140 17.89 5.45 -1.38
CA ARG A 140 16.64 6.17 -1.61
C ARG A 140 15.57 5.23 -2.13
N TYR A 141 14.31 5.54 -1.83
CA TYR A 141 13.18 4.76 -2.32
C TYR A 141 11.96 5.64 -2.61
N VAL A 142 11.12 5.16 -3.51
CA VAL A 142 9.83 5.77 -3.85
C VAL A 142 8.81 5.47 -2.75
N GLY A 143 8.00 6.46 -2.41
CA GLY A 143 6.88 6.32 -1.48
C GLY A 143 7.21 6.73 -0.05
N CYS A 144 6.32 6.42 0.85
CA CYS A 144 6.34 6.84 2.26
C CYS A 144 7.50 6.25 3.06
N GLY A 145 7.97 7.00 4.06
CA GLY A 145 9.01 6.58 4.99
C GLY A 145 8.55 5.53 6.00
N VAL A 146 9.44 5.18 6.94
CA VAL A 146 9.17 4.16 7.97
C VAL A 146 7.97 4.53 8.84
N THR A 147 7.96 5.75 9.36
CA THR A 147 6.93 6.22 10.32
C THR A 147 5.56 6.29 9.67
N SER A 148 5.46 6.96 8.52
CA SER A 148 4.20 7.12 7.78
C SER A 148 3.63 5.78 7.33
N SER A 149 4.45 4.88 6.81
CA SER A 149 4.04 3.52 6.43
C SER A 149 3.52 2.73 7.63
N ALA A 150 4.25 2.72 8.76
CA ALA A 150 3.85 1.99 9.94
C ALA A 150 2.55 2.52 10.59
N ILE A 151 2.36 3.85 10.60
CA ILE A 151 1.14 4.48 11.13
C ILE A 151 -0.03 4.20 10.19
N SER A 152 0.14 4.39 8.88
CA SER A 152 -0.94 4.24 7.89
C SER A 152 -1.43 2.79 7.76
N MET A 153 -0.55 1.82 7.97
CA MET A 153 -0.94 0.40 8.01
C MET A 153 -1.80 0.05 9.23
N ASP A 154 -1.63 0.74 10.36
CA ASP A 154 -2.40 0.51 11.59
C ASP A 154 -3.61 1.43 11.65
N LYS A 155 -4.80 0.90 11.35
CA LYS A 155 -6.07 1.65 11.29
C LYS A 155 -6.37 2.46 12.57
N HIS A 156 -5.97 1.95 13.74
CA HIS A 156 -6.15 2.69 14.99
C HIS A 156 -5.18 3.88 15.10
N LEU A 157 -3.91 3.68 14.75
CA LEU A 157 -2.91 4.76 14.79
C LEU A 157 -3.22 5.82 13.73
N THR A 158 -3.58 5.43 12.51
CA THR A 158 -4.04 6.35 11.45
C THR A 158 -5.15 7.26 11.96
N LYS A 159 -6.24 6.67 12.48
CA LYS A 159 -7.38 7.45 13.01
C LYS A 159 -6.97 8.33 14.20
N THR A 160 -6.06 7.86 15.04
CA THR A 160 -5.57 8.64 16.20
C THR A 160 -4.80 9.88 15.75
N VAL A 161 -3.90 9.75 14.77
CA VAL A 161 -3.13 10.88 14.24
C VAL A 161 -4.04 11.85 13.49
N LEU A 162 -4.90 11.35 12.60
CA LEU A 162 -5.83 12.18 11.83
C LEU A 162 -6.79 12.97 12.74
N ALA A 163 -7.36 12.32 13.75
CA ALA A 163 -8.23 12.98 14.73
C ALA A 163 -7.48 14.06 15.53
N ALA A 164 -6.22 13.81 15.90
CA ALA A 164 -5.38 14.80 16.58
C ALA A 164 -5.05 16.01 15.68
N ALA A 165 -4.98 15.79 14.36
CA ALA A 165 -4.82 16.85 13.36
C ALA A 165 -6.13 17.59 13.00
N GLY A 166 -7.25 17.26 13.68
CA GLY A 166 -8.56 17.86 13.41
C GLY A 166 -9.18 17.44 12.08
N ILE A 167 -8.89 16.23 11.63
CA ILE A 167 -9.45 15.61 10.43
C ILE A 167 -10.52 14.60 10.85
N ASP A 168 -11.69 14.68 10.22
CA ASP A 168 -12.82 13.82 10.56
C ASP A 168 -12.57 12.36 10.15
N VAL A 169 -12.75 11.46 11.13
CA VAL A 169 -12.66 10.00 10.97
C VAL A 169 -13.86 9.32 11.60
N GLY A 170 -14.25 8.16 11.10
CA GLY A 170 -15.33 7.37 11.68
C GLY A 170 -15.04 7.01 13.14
N ARG A 171 -16.08 6.97 13.99
CA ARG A 171 -15.94 6.58 15.40
C ARG A 171 -15.46 5.15 15.55
N TRP A 172 -14.56 4.90 16.48
CA TRP A 172 -13.97 3.57 16.67
C TRP A 172 -13.65 3.25 18.12
N VAL A 173 -13.46 1.97 18.39
CA VAL A 173 -12.87 1.41 19.62
C VAL A 173 -11.74 0.48 19.23
N CYS A 174 -10.58 0.61 19.85
CA CYS A 174 -9.50 -0.35 19.73
C CYS A 174 -9.44 -1.22 20.99
N ILE A 175 -9.35 -2.53 20.81
CA ILE A 175 -9.15 -3.54 21.84
C ILE A 175 -8.00 -4.46 21.47
N THR A 176 -7.37 -5.08 22.45
CA THR A 176 -6.40 -6.15 22.21
C THR A 176 -7.02 -7.51 22.54
N ALA A 177 -6.52 -8.58 21.92
CA ALA A 177 -6.92 -9.95 22.26
C ALA A 177 -6.81 -10.21 23.76
N ARG A 178 -5.74 -9.70 24.41
CA ARG A 178 -5.54 -9.80 25.85
C ARG A 178 -6.64 -9.07 26.66
N GLN A 179 -7.07 -7.88 26.24
CA GLN A 179 -8.17 -7.16 26.91
C GLN A 179 -9.47 -7.92 26.78
N TRP A 180 -9.72 -8.45 25.57
CA TRP A 180 -10.90 -9.27 25.32
C TRP A 180 -10.94 -10.53 26.20
N GLU A 181 -9.83 -11.25 26.31
CA GLU A 181 -9.71 -12.45 27.16
C GLU A 181 -9.90 -12.14 28.64
N SER A 182 -9.40 -10.99 29.12
CA SER A 182 -9.45 -10.62 30.54
C SER A 182 -10.80 -10.05 30.97
N ASP A 183 -11.46 -9.24 30.13
CA ASP A 183 -12.74 -8.57 30.45
C ASP A 183 -13.55 -8.35 29.15
N PRO A 184 -14.19 -9.40 28.64
CA PRO A 184 -15.04 -9.28 27.44
C PRO A 184 -16.26 -8.36 27.67
N ALA A 185 -16.78 -8.31 28.88
CA ALA A 185 -17.96 -7.49 29.18
C ALA A 185 -17.66 -6.00 28.99
N SER A 186 -16.57 -5.50 29.56
CA SER A 186 -16.12 -4.12 29.39
C SER A 186 -15.81 -3.78 27.93
N CYS A 187 -15.20 -4.72 27.18
CA CYS A 187 -14.96 -4.54 25.76
C CYS A 187 -16.27 -4.40 25.00
N MET A 188 -17.25 -5.27 25.23
CA MET A 188 -18.57 -5.21 24.60
C MET A 188 -19.30 -3.90 24.90
N ASP A 189 -19.27 -3.45 26.17
CA ASP A 189 -19.92 -2.20 26.58
C ASP A 189 -19.30 -0.95 25.88
N ARG A 190 -17.98 -0.98 25.62
CA ARG A 190 -17.30 0.07 24.85
C ARG A 190 -17.75 0.05 23.41
N ILE A 191 -17.89 -1.14 22.80
CA ILE A 191 -18.29 -1.31 21.40
C ILE A 191 -19.76 -0.90 21.20
N GLU A 192 -20.65 -1.26 22.11
CA GLU A 192 -22.07 -0.89 22.04
C GLU A 192 -22.30 0.63 21.98
N ARG A 193 -21.43 1.43 22.59
CA ARG A 193 -21.51 2.91 22.51
C ARG A 193 -21.29 3.45 21.10
N LEU A 194 -20.74 2.65 20.18
CA LEU A 194 -20.64 3.01 18.76
C LEU A 194 -22.01 2.96 18.07
N GLY A 195 -22.91 2.08 18.54
CA GLY A 195 -24.17 1.74 17.89
C GLY A 195 -23.96 0.71 16.78
N PHE A 196 -24.89 -0.25 16.64
CA PHE A 196 -24.87 -1.24 15.55
C PHE A 196 -25.51 -0.68 14.28
N PRO A 197 -25.10 -1.13 13.09
CA PRO A 197 -24.03 -2.12 12.86
C PRO A 197 -22.63 -1.53 13.07
N VAL A 198 -21.67 -2.43 13.41
CA VAL A 198 -20.26 -2.11 13.49
C VAL A 198 -19.44 -3.04 12.58
N PHE A 199 -18.23 -2.60 12.22
CA PHE A 199 -17.25 -3.41 11.50
C PHE A 199 -16.11 -3.77 12.45
N VAL A 200 -15.89 -5.07 12.64
CA VAL A 200 -14.78 -5.63 13.41
C VAL A 200 -13.67 -6.00 12.45
N LYS A 201 -12.46 -5.48 12.68
CA LYS A 201 -11.32 -5.62 11.75
C LYS A 201 -10.03 -5.85 12.53
N PRO A 202 -9.04 -6.59 11.98
CA PRO A 202 -7.66 -6.49 12.47
C PRO A 202 -7.12 -5.07 12.22
N CYS A 203 -6.29 -4.54 13.12
CA CYS A 203 -5.73 -3.19 12.94
C CYS A 203 -4.79 -3.12 11.74
N ARG A 204 -3.98 -4.16 11.51
CA ARG A 204 -2.89 -4.20 10.52
C ARG A 204 -3.10 -5.32 9.50
N ALA A 205 -4.16 -5.22 8.71
CA ALA A 205 -4.42 -6.10 7.58
C ALA A 205 -4.93 -5.27 6.40
N GLY A 206 -4.53 -5.68 5.20
CA GLY A 206 -5.02 -5.15 3.93
C GLY A 206 -6.12 -6.04 3.32
N SER A 207 -6.62 -5.64 2.14
CA SER A 207 -7.47 -6.45 1.27
C SER A 207 -8.69 -7.08 1.95
N SER A 208 -9.31 -6.38 2.89
CA SER A 208 -10.51 -6.82 3.62
C SER A 208 -10.37 -8.13 4.42
N VAL A 209 -9.15 -8.62 4.66
CA VAL A 209 -8.91 -9.85 5.42
C VAL A 209 -9.35 -9.70 6.87
N GLY A 210 -10.14 -10.67 7.37
CA GLY A 210 -10.58 -10.72 8.76
C GLY A 210 -11.62 -9.65 9.15
N ILE A 211 -12.30 -9.02 8.18
CA ILE A 211 -13.37 -8.04 8.43
C ILE A 211 -14.70 -8.75 8.62
N SER A 212 -15.44 -8.36 9.66
CA SER A 212 -16.80 -8.84 9.93
C SER A 212 -17.74 -7.67 10.18
N ARG A 213 -18.90 -7.65 9.49
CA ARG A 213 -20.00 -6.75 9.81
C ARG A 213 -20.87 -7.38 10.89
N VAL A 214 -21.03 -6.68 12.01
CA VAL A 214 -21.77 -7.16 13.19
C VAL A 214 -22.99 -6.26 13.43
N THR A 215 -24.16 -6.88 13.54
CA THR A 215 -25.44 -6.18 13.65
C THR A 215 -26.04 -6.22 15.07
N CYS A 216 -25.53 -7.11 15.92
CA CYS A 216 -25.98 -7.26 17.32
C CYS A 216 -24.83 -7.67 18.24
N ARG A 217 -25.03 -7.52 19.55
CA ARG A 217 -24.03 -7.82 20.59
C ARG A 217 -23.59 -9.28 20.58
N GLU A 218 -24.50 -10.19 20.30
CA GLU A 218 -24.32 -11.62 20.40
C GLU A 218 -23.29 -12.15 19.39
N ASP A 219 -23.11 -11.47 18.25
CA ASP A 219 -22.19 -11.85 17.19
C ASP A 219 -20.75 -11.33 17.42
N LEU A 220 -20.57 -10.38 18.35
CA LEU A 220 -19.24 -9.79 18.63
C LEU A 220 -18.16 -10.82 18.98
N PRO A 221 -18.41 -11.85 19.84
CA PRO A 221 -17.37 -12.81 20.18
C PRO A 221 -16.78 -13.56 18.98
N VAL A 222 -17.62 -13.90 18.01
CA VAL A 222 -17.20 -14.62 16.80
C VAL A 222 -16.35 -13.70 15.93
N ALA A 223 -16.82 -12.47 15.68
CA ALA A 223 -16.13 -11.49 14.86
C ALA A 223 -14.77 -11.07 15.45
N ILE A 224 -14.73 -10.87 16.78
CA ILE A 224 -13.47 -10.51 17.46
C ILE A 224 -12.46 -11.65 17.41
N LYS A 225 -12.91 -12.89 17.60
CA LYS A 225 -12.04 -14.06 17.48
C LYS A 225 -11.46 -14.18 16.06
N GLU A 226 -12.29 -13.94 15.04
CA GLU A 226 -11.83 -13.96 13.64
C GLU A 226 -10.78 -12.88 13.38
N ALA A 227 -11.03 -11.64 13.76
CA ALA A 227 -10.05 -10.57 13.62
C ALA A 227 -8.75 -10.85 14.40
N ALA A 228 -8.85 -11.46 15.59
CA ALA A 228 -7.71 -11.82 16.43
C ALA A 228 -6.81 -12.91 15.83
N ASN A 229 -7.30 -13.72 14.89
CA ASN A 229 -6.49 -14.69 14.15
C ASN A 229 -5.47 -13.99 13.23
N HIS A 230 -5.74 -12.75 12.83
CA HIS A 230 -4.91 -11.97 11.90
C HIS A 230 -4.05 -10.92 12.61
N ASP A 231 -4.57 -10.28 13.66
CA ASP A 231 -3.83 -9.29 14.44
C ASP A 231 -4.30 -9.30 15.92
N PRO A 232 -3.39 -9.34 16.90
CA PRO A 232 -3.74 -9.24 18.30
C PRO A 232 -4.37 -7.88 18.69
N ARG A 233 -4.33 -6.88 17.82
CA ARG A 233 -5.01 -5.59 17.95
C ARG A 233 -6.21 -5.56 17.01
N ILE A 234 -7.38 -5.31 17.57
CA ILE A 234 -8.65 -5.31 16.87
C ILE A 234 -9.24 -3.91 16.92
N ILE A 235 -9.62 -3.37 15.79
CA ILE A 235 -10.41 -2.15 15.68
C ILE A 235 -11.86 -2.49 15.41
N VAL A 236 -12.75 -1.81 16.10
CA VAL A 236 -14.19 -1.88 15.85
C VAL A 236 -14.67 -0.49 15.47
N GLU A 237 -15.26 -0.35 14.31
CA GLU A 237 -15.69 0.92 13.75
C GLU A 237 -17.20 0.99 13.62
N ALA A 238 -17.77 2.15 13.94
CA ALA A 238 -19.16 2.43 13.60
C ALA A 238 -19.36 2.41 12.10
N SER A 239 -20.48 1.89 11.64
CA SER A 239 -20.85 1.96 10.21
C SER A 239 -20.98 3.42 9.77
N VAL A 240 -20.39 3.77 8.67
CA VAL A 240 -20.54 5.05 7.99
C VAL A 240 -21.31 4.81 6.71
N ILE A 241 -22.37 5.58 6.49
CA ILE A 241 -23.18 5.50 5.26
C ILE A 241 -22.68 6.57 4.31
N GLY A 242 -22.22 6.17 3.14
CA GLY A 242 -21.70 7.07 2.12
C GLY A 242 -21.18 6.33 0.90
N ARG A 243 -20.91 7.08 -0.16
CA ARG A 243 -20.22 6.63 -1.36
C ARG A 243 -18.74 6.47 -1.05
N GLU A 244 -18.08 5.47 -1.63
CA GLU A 244 -16.64 5.29 -1.49
C GLU A 244 -15.91 6.07 -2.57
N VAL A 245 -15.19 7.14 -2.17
CA VAL A 245 -14.50 8.07 -3.05
C VAL A 245 -13.02 8.09 -2.70
N GLU A 246 -12.18 8.05 -3.71
CA GLU A 246 -10.72 7.99 -3.58
C GLU A 246 -10.06 9.27 -4.12
N CYS A 247 -8.97 9.70 -3.48
CA CYS A 247 -8.14 10.82 -3.92
C CYS A 247 -6.66 10.43 -3.92
N GLY A 248 -5.99 10.56 -5.06
CA GLY A 248 -4.55 10.39 -5.17
C GLY A 248 -3.80 11.63 -4.74
N VAL A 249 -2.71 11.45 -3.99
CA VAL A 249 -1.80 12.53 -3.58
C VAL A 249 -0.41 12.26 -4.12
N LEU A 250 0.27 13.33 -4.61
CA LEU A 250 1.67 13.37 -5.03
C LEU A 250 2.43 14.42 -4.22
N GLY A 251 3.38 13.96 -3.40
CA GLY A 251 4.19 14.79 -2.51
C GLY A 251 5.19 15.71 -3.20
N SER A 252 5.53 15.43 -4.47
CA SER A 252 6.39 16.28 -5.30
C SER A 252 5.81 17.64 -5.62
N ARG A 253 4.50 17.81 -5.47
CA ARG A 253 3.75 19.02 -5.83
C ARG A 253 3.71 20.03 -4.68
N PRO A 254 3.65 21.35 -4.96
CA PRO A 254 3.82 22.38 -3.92
C PRO A 254 2.56 22.63 -3.08
N ASP A 255 1.39 22.24 -3.53
CA ASP A 255 0.10 22.55 -2.91
C ASP A 255 -0.97 21.49 -3.23
N TRP A 256 -2.10 21.55 -2.53
CA TRP A 256 -3.17 20.57 -2.71
C TRP A 256 -3.83 20.66 -4.10
N GLN A 257 -3.90 21.85 -4.73
CA GLN A 257 -4.53 22.02 -6.03
C GLN A 257 -3.79 21.23 -7.13
N SER A 258 -2.46 21.25 -7.08
CA SER A 258 -1.62 20.51 -8.02
C SER A 258 -1.24 19.11 -7.52
N GLY A 259 -1.16 18.91 -6.20
CA GLY A 259 -0.70 17.69 -5.55
C GLY A 259 -1.79 16.66 -5.29
N THR A 260 -3.06 16.96 -5.62
CA THR A 260 -4.16 16.00 -5.53
C THR A 260 -4.81 15.76 -6.88
N SER A 261 -5.20 14.52 -7.14
CA SER A 261 -5.87 14.12 -8.38
C SER A 261 -7.35 14.56 -8.41
N PRO A 262 -8.01 14.51 -9.57
CA PRO A 262 -9.46 14.30 -9.61
C PRO A 262 -9.85 13.08 -8.80
N LEU A 263 -11.09 13.03 -8.32
CA LEU A 263 -11.56 11.92 -7.49
C LEU A 263 -11.90 10.69 -8.34
N GLY A 264 -11.66 9.52 -7.78
CA GLY A 264 -12.18 8.25 -8.25
C GLY A 264 -13.31 7.77 -7.35
N GLU A 265 -14.23 6.98 -7.87
CA GLU A 265 -15.29 6.35 -7.10
C GLU A 265 -15.38 4.87 -7.39
N ILE A 266 -15.54 4.10 -6.33
CA ILE A 266 -15.85 2.68 -6.39
C ILE A 266 -17.37 2.54 -6.35
N VAL A 267 -17.96 2.14 -7.47
CA VAL A 267 -19.42 1.95 -7.58
C VAL A 267 -19.76 0.51 -7.24
N VAL A 268 -20.22 0.30 -6.00
CA VAL A 268 -20.69 -1.01 -5.53
C VAL A 268 -22.20 -1.13 -5.79
N PRO A 269 -22.71 -2.25 -6.32
CA PRO A 269 -24.14 -2.46 -6.46
C PRO A 269 -24.88 -2.34 -5.12
N GLU A 270 -26.13 -1.85 -5.16
CA GLU A 270 -26.92 -1.59 -3.96
C GLU A 270 -27.14 -2.88 -3.15
N GLY A 271 -26.69 -2.91 -1.90
CA GLY A 271 -26.85 -4.04 -0.98
C GLY A 271 -25.64 -4.99 -0.90
N GLU A 272 -24.61 -4.79 -1.71
CA GLU A 272 -23.37 -5.57 -1.67
C GLU A 272 -22.28 -4.86 -0.85
N PHE A 273 -21.31 -5.65 -0.36
CA PHE A 273 -20.16 -5.15 0.38
C PHE A 273 -18.90 -5.36 -0.47
N TYR A 274 -18.05 -4.34 -0.57
CA TYR A 274 -16.82 -4.38 -1.34
C TYR A 274 -15.74 -5.20 -0.59
N ASP A 275 -15.62 -6.47 -0.94
CA ASP A 275 -14.66 -7.41 -0.36
C ASP A 275 -13.50 -7.76 -1.31
N TYR A 276 -12.67 -8.73 -0.91
CA TYR A 276 -11.51 -9.16 -1.69
C TYR A 276 -11.86 -9.71 -3.07
N GLU A 277 -12.97 -10.46 -3.19
CA GLU A 277 -13.39 -11.04 -4.48
C GLU A 277 -13.82 -9.96 -5.45
N HIS A 278 -14.55 -8.95 -4.98
CA HIS A 278 -14.96 -7.80 -5.77
C HIS A 278 -13.77 -6.89 -6.18
N LYS A 279 -12.66 -6.87 -5.39
CA LYS A 279 -11.47 -6.05 -5.71
C LYS A 279 -10.67 -6.56 -6.90
N TYR A 280 -10.63 -7.87 -7.13
CA TYR A 280 -9.63 -8.47 -8.01
C TYR A 280 -10.16 -9.55 -8.96
N VAL A 281 -11.37 -10.06 -8.76
CA VAL A 281 -11.91 -11.22 -9.49
C VAL A 281 -13.15 -10.90 -10.30
N ASP A 282 -14.03 -10.02 -9.84
CA ASP A 282 -15.31 -9.73 -10.48
C ASP A 282 -15.32 -8.40 -11.26
N ASP A 283 -15.69 -8.46 -12.53
CA ASP A 283 -15.98 -7.29 -13.39
C ASP A 283 -17.24 -6.50 -12.97
N VAL A 284 -17.79 -6.77 -11.78
CA VAL A 284 -19.10 -6.23 -11.33
C VAL A 284 -18.95 -4.84 -10.69
N VAL A 285 -17.75 -4.47 -10.25
CA VAL A 285 -17.49 -3.18 -9.62
C VAL A 285 -17.13 -2.15 -10.67
N GLY A 286 -17.99 -1.15 -10.84
CA GLY A 286 -17.72 0.00 -11.72
C GLY A 286 -16.68 0.94 -11.08
N LEU A 287 -15.62 1.27 -11.83
CA LEU A 287 -14.74 2.36 -11.49
C LEU A 287 -15.17 3.60 -12.25
N SER A 288 -15.50 4.69 -11.55
CA SER A 288 -15.80 6.00 -12.15
C SER A 288 -14.67 6.98 -11.87
N CYS A 289 -14.02 7.46 -12.93
CA CYS A 289 -12.96 8.44 -12.84
C CYS A 289 -13.01 9.41 -14.03
N PRO A 290 -13.22 10.72 -13.80
CA PRO A 290 -13.50 11.36 -12.51
C PRO A 290 -14.85 10.91 -11.91
N ALA A 291 -14.94 10.90 -10.57
CA ALA A 291 -16.19 10.66 -9.85
C ALA A 291 -17.18 11.79 -10.09
N ASP A 292 -18.48 11.46 -10.12
CA ASP A 292 -19.55 12.45 -10.19
C ASP A 292 -19.83 13.04 -8.80
N VAL A 293 -19.04 14.04 -8.43
CA VAL A 293 -19.07 14.75 -7.14
C VAL A 293 -19.14 16.25 -7.43
N THR A 294 -19.94 16.99 -6.66
CA THR A 294 -20.03 18.45 -6.84
C THR A 294 -18.67 19.10 -6.56
N PRO A 295 -18.33 20.20 -7.24
CA PRO A 295 -17.03 20.86 -7.07
C PRO A 295 -16.69 21.22 -5.63
N GLU A 296 -17.68 21.61 -4.83
CA GLU A 296 -17.50 21.96 -3.42
C GLU A 296 -16.99 20.76 -2.59
N TYR A 297 -17.63 19.58 -2.74
CA TYR A 297 -17.19 18.39 -2.05
C TYR A 297 -15.88 17.83 -2.64
N ALA A 298 -15.69 17.95 -3.95
CA ALA A 298 -14.45 17.54 -4.58
C ALA A 298 -13.24 18.33 -4.03
N ASP A 299 -13.35 19.65 -3.91
CA ASP A 299 -12.29 20.48 -3.35
C ASP A 299 -12.07 20.19 -1.86
N ARG A 300 -13.15 20.03 -1.08
CA ARG A 300 -13.07 19.64 0.34
C ARG A 300 -12.35 18.30 0.55
N ILE A 301 -12.66 17.30 -0.26
CA ILE A 301 -12.02 15.97 -0.21
C ILE A 301 -10.53 16.09 -0.56
N ARG A 302 -10.21 16.78 -1.64
CA ARG A 302 -8.83 16.97 -2.10
C ARG A 302 -7.98 17.71 -1.06
N GLU A 303 -8.49 18.82 -0.50
CA GLU A 303 -7.81 19.54 0.59
C GLU A 303 -7.64 18.66 1.84
N THR A 304 -8.65 17.86 2.18
CA THR A 304 -8.59 16.94 3.32
C THR A 304 -7.58 15.82 3.08
N ALA A 305 -7.50 15.29 1.85
CA ALA A 305 -6.52 14.29 1.46
C ALA A 305 -5.09 14.80 1.60
N TRP A 306 -4.84 16.04 1.15
CA TRP A 306 -3.55 16.71 1.32
C TRP A 306 -3.19 16.90 2.79
N ARG A 307 -4.12 17.41 3.61
CA ARG A 307 -3.91 17.55 5.05
C ARG A 307 -3.65 16.23 5.76
N ALA A 308 -4.30 15.15 5.32
CA ALA A 308 -4.06 13.81 5.85
C ALA A 308 -2.66 13.30 5.48
N PHE A 309 -2.24 13.54 4.24
CA PHE A 309 -0.90 13.24 3.76
C PHE A 309 0.18 13.94 4.60
N ASP A 310 0.02 15.23 4.86
CA ASP A 310 0.93 16.01 5.72
C ASP A 310 0.91 15.54 7.17
N ALA A 311 -0.29 15.30 7.75
CA ALA A 311 -0.43 14.89 9.15
C ALA A 311 0.17 13.51 9.45
N LEU A 312 0.21 12.63 8.45
CA LEU A 312 0.82 11.31 8.54
C LEU A 312 2.31 11.30 8.11
N GLU A 313 2.87 12.47 7.79
CA GLU A 313 4.23 12.62 7.27
C GLU A 313 4.50 11.73 6.04
N CYS A 314 3.49 11.61 5.17
CA CYS A 314 3.62 10.85 3.92
C CYS A 314 4.55 11.56 2.94
N GLU A 315 5.20 10.78 2.09
CA GLU A 315 6.10 11.25 1.04
C GLU A 315 5.85 10.46 -0.25
N GLY A 316 6.21 11.04 -1.38
CA GLY A 316 6.06 10.42 -2.68
C GLY A 316 4.61 10.35 -3.12
N LEU A 317 3.91 9.31 -2.71
CA LEU A 317 2.52 9.07 -3.10
C LEU A 317 1.69 8.51 -1.94
N ALA A 318 0.39 8.78 -1.99
CA ALA A 318 -0.61 8.06 -1.21
C ALA A 318 -1.97 8.11 -1.92
N ARG A 319 -2.87 7.17 -1.59
CA ARG A 319 -4.28 7.25 -1.91
C ARG A 319 -5.07 7.35 -0.62
N VAL A 320 -5.90 8.37 -0.52
CA VAL A 320 -6.77 8.60 0.63
C VAL A 320 -8.19 8.24 0.23
N ASP A 321 -8.79 7.32 0.98
CA ASP A 321 -10.10 6.76 0.69
C ASP A 321 -11.11 7.34 1.68
N PHE A 322 -12.27 7.77 1.16
CA PHE A 322 -13.29 8.51 1.89
C PHE A 322 -14.66 7.85 1.81
N PHE A 323 -15.47 8.08 2.85
CA PHE A 323 -16.92 7.99 2.76
C PHE A 323 -17.53 9.39 2.56
N LEU A 324 -18.24 9.58 1.46
CA LEU A 324 -18.95 10.81 1.11
C LEU A 324 -20.46 10.60 1.22
N ASN A 325 -21.14 11.44 2.00
CA ASN A 325 -22.60 11.53 2.00
C ASN A 325 -23.02 13.00 1.96
N GLU A 326 -23.36 13.47 0.77
CA GLU A 326 -23.75 14.86 0.53
C GLU A 326 -25.05 15.24 1.25
N ALA A 327 -25.99 14.28 1.44
CA ALA A 327 -27.25 14.54 2.13
C ALA A 327 -27.10 14.83 3.63
N THR A 328 -26.03 14.32 4.25
CA THR A 328 -25.71 14.52 5.67
C THR A 328 -24.46 15.37 5.87
N ASP A 329 -23.94 15.99 4.81
CA ASP A 329 -22.68 16.76 4.81
C ASP A 329 -21.51 16.00 5.44
N THR A 330 -21.41 14.70 5.12
CA THR A 330 -20.38 13.81 5.71
C THR A 330 -19.24 13.61 4.72
N VAL A 331 -18.01 13.96 5.13
CA VAL A 331 -16.76 13.62 4.46
C VAL A 331 -15.85 13.03 5.53
N ILE A 332 -15.63 11.72 5.50
CA ILE A 332 -14.88 10.99 6.53
C ILE A 332 -13.80 10.15 5.86
N ILE A 333 -12.54 10.24 6.35
CA ILE A 333 -11.47 9.34 5.89
C ILE A 333 -11.76 7.92 6.41
N ASN A 334 -11.73 6.97 5.49
CA ASN A 334 -11.77 5.54 5.76
C ASN A 334 -10.35 5.02 6.05
N GLU A 335 -9.45 5.13 5.07
CA GLU A 335 -8.06 4.67 5.19
C GLU A 335 -7.11 5.50 4.30
N VAL A 336 -5.80 5.34 4.55
CA VAL A 336 -4.73 5.92 3.73
C VAL A 336 -3.81 4.79 3.28
N ASN A 337 -3.65 4.67 1.96
CA ASN A 337 -2.83 3.65 1.32
C ASN A 337 -1.51 4.28 0.86
N THR A 338 -0.40 3.92 1.49
CA THR A 338 0.92 4.50 1.23
C THR A 338 1.60 3.94 -0.01
N LEU A 339 1.12 2.80 -0.50
CA LEU A 339 1.52 2.21 -1.77
C LEU A 339 0.28 1.63 -2.48
N PRO A 340 -0.60 2.51 -3.02
CA PRO A 340 -1.84 2.07 -3.67
C PRO A 340 -1.56 1.17 -4.87
N GLY A 341 -2.58 0.41 -5.30
CA GLY A 341 -2.50 -0.36 -6.53
C GLY A 341 -2.00 0.51 -7.69
N PHE A 342 -0.99 0.04 -8.39
CA PHE A 342 -0.25 0.83 -9.38
C PHE A 342 -0.13 0.14 -10.75
N THR A 343 -1.05 -0.78 -11.08
CA THR A 343 -1.18 -1.24 -12.47
C THR A 343 -1.75 -0.12 -13.34
N PRO A 344 -1.54 -0.13 -14.66
CA PRO A 344 -2.11 0.92 -15.54
C PRO A 344 -3.63 1.09 -15.45
N ILE A 345 -4.35 0.06 -15.01
CA ILE A 345 -5.81 0.07 -14.82
C ILE A 345 -6.24 0.33 -13.38
N SER A 346 -5.31 0.47 -12.44
CA SER A 346 -5.62 0.79 -11.04
C SER A 346 -6.13 2.23 -10.91
N MET A 347 -6.98 2.49 -9.91
CA MET A 347 -7.61 3.79 -9.71
C MET A 347 -6.59 4.93 -9.55
N TYR A 348 -5.50 4.73 -8.81
CA TYR A 348 -4.50 5.78 -8.60
C TYR A 348 -3.90 6.31 -9.91
N PRO A 349 -3.34 5.49 -10.83
CA PRO A 349 -2.90 5.97 -12.13
C PRO A 349 -4.03 6.52 -13.00
N GLN A 350 -5.24 5.96 -12.93
CA GLN A 350 -6.39 6.48 -13.70
C GLN A 350 -6.79 7.89 -13.26
N MET A 351 -6.79 8.17 -11.96
CA MET A 351 -7.06 9.51 -11.44
C MET A 351 -6.02 10.53 -11.95
N TRP A 352 -4.74 10.16 -11.99
CA TRP A 352 -3.70 11.04 -12.54
C TRP A 352 -3.79 11.18 -14.07
N ALA A 353 -4.18 10.13 -14.79
CA ALA A 353 -4.44 10.21 -16.21
C ALA A 353 -5.61 11.17 -16.52
N ALA A 354 -6.66 11.18 -15.68
CA ALA A 354 -7.76 12.16 -15.77
C ALA A 354 -7.28 13.60 -15.48
N ALA A 355 -6.20 13.78 -14.71
CA ALA A 355 -5.51 15.07 -14.53
C ALA A 355 -4.56 15.42 -15.69
N GLY A 356 -4.42 14.58 -16.71
CA GLY A 356 -3.51 14.79 -17.83
C GLY A 356 -2.06 14.31 -17.59
N VAL A 357 -1.80 13.59 -16.50
CA VAL A 357 -0.49 13.00 -16.20
C VAL A 357 -0.48 11.57 -16.73
N SER A 358 0.32 11.30 -17.78
CA SER A 358 0.42 9.94 -18.33
C SER A 358 1.11 8.99 -17.36
N TYR A 359 0.86 7.69 -17.49
CA TYR A 359 1.47 6.67 -16.63
C TYR A 359 3.03 6.72 -16.66
N PRO A 360 3.71 6.86 -17.82
CA PRO A 360 5.16 7.07 -17.85
C PRO A 360 5.63 8.36 -17.18
N ASP A 361 4.85 9.46 -17.30
CA ASP A 361 5.19 10.73 -16.65
C ASP A 361 5.04 10.63 -15.13
N LEU A 362 3.99 9.96 -14.65
CA LEU A 362 3.77 9.67 -13.23
C LEU A 362 4.95 8.88 -12.63
N LEU A 363 5.42 7.83 -13.33
CA LEU A 363 6.61 7.06 -12.93
C LEU A 363 7.86 7.94 -12.88
N SER A 364 8.05 8.77 -13.91
CA SER A 364 9.21 9.67 -13.99
C SER A 364 9.21 10.72 -12.89
N GLU A 365 8.03 11.22 -12.50
CA GLU A 365 7.87 12.19 -11.41
C GLU A 365 8.23 11.55 -10.07
N LEU A 366 7.68 10.39 -9.74
CA LEU A 366 7.96 9.66 -8.50
C LEU A 366 9.45 9.30 -8.36
N LEU A 367 10.08 8.82 -9.43
CA LEU A 367 11.51 8.48 -9.43
C LEU A 367 12.39 9.74 -9.30
N THR A 368 11.97 10.85 -9.93
CA THR A 368 12.71 12.12 -9.82
C THR A 368 12.64 12.66 -8.40
N GLU A 369 11.47 12.65 -7.78
CA GLU A 369 11.30 13.03 -6.37
C GLU A 369 12.18 12.15 -5.47
N ALA A 370 12.07 10.83 -5.58
CA ALA A 370 12.86 9.90 -4.79
C ALA A 370 14.37 10.15 -4.95
N SER A 371 14.85 10.49 -6.16
CA SER A 371 16.27 10.78 -6.42
C SER A 371 16.79 12.01 -5.67
N GLN A 372 15.91 12.95 -5.31
CA GLN A 372 16.24 14.20 -4.63
C GLN A 372 16.10 14.11 -3.10
N ARG A 373 15.48 13.04 -2.61
CA ARG A 373 15.28 12.85 -1.17
C ARG A 373 16.62 12.76 -0.44
N PRO A 374 16.78 13.42 0.73
CA PRO A 374 17.95 13.22 1.56
C PRO A 374 18.01 11.77 2.06
N LEU A 375 19.20 11.24 2.29
CA LEU A 375 19.40 10.00 3.03
C LEU A 375 19.35 10.27 4.53
N GLY A 376 18.95 9.28 5.32
CA GLY A 376 18.92 9.34 6.77
C GLY A 376 17.51 9.36 7.36
N LEU A 377 17.43 9.49 8.69
CA LEU A 377 16.19 9.42 9.46
C LEU A 377 15.11 10.39 8.97
N ARG A 378 13.91 9.87 8.82
CA ARG A 378 12.67 10.56 8.42
C ARG A 378 11.49 10.10 9.25
#